data_481089c2d4236d96546874e8c5a5e0a9
#
_entry.id   481089c2d4236d96546874e8c5a5e0a9
#
_cell.length_a   1.000
_cell.length_b   1.000
_cell.length_c   1.000
_cell.angle_alpha   90.00
_cell.angle_beta   90.00
_cell.angle_gamma   90.00
#
_symmetry.space_group_name_H-M   'P 1'
#
loop_
_entity.id
_entity.type
_entity.pdbx_description
1 polymer ?
#
loop_
_entity_poly.entity_id
_entity_poly.type
_entity_poly.pdbx_seq_one_letter_code
_entity_poly.pdbx_strand_id
1 'polypeptide(L)'
;MTAETADETAASTDRLRAVRGVVFDMDGTLVLGDRRNHGLTPLPGALELTAALTAGGLPWVTFTNGTTRTPEAYAGALRRIGFDLPDEAMLTPATSAVDHFLAVGHRSVLVLGGDGLREPLRRAGIEIVEPRGRPEADAVLVGWYREFTMDDLEAACHAVFGGAVLYSSSQSVFFASADGRALGTSRAICAMISSVTGVTEQIVGKPSLTGLRCAARRLGVAPRDLAVVGDDPELEMAMARRADALGIAVTTGIHQPDRSPALPPDQRPHLTVDGVASLIDLLPPPASRPEPPRTAPMPT
;
A
#
# COMPACT_ATOMS: atom_id res chain seq x y z
N MET A 1 19.80 -16.68 -20.88
CA MET A 1 18.44 -17.05 -20.48
C MET A 1 18.37 -18.56 -20.43
N THR A 2 18.22 -19.14 -19.24
CA THR A 2 18.08 -20.59 -19.08
C THR A 2 16.62 -20.99 -19.42
N ALA A 3 16.37 -22.25 -19.81
CA ALA A 3 15.02 -22.74 -20.15
C ALA A 3 14.01 -22.54 -19.01
N GLU A 4 14.46 -22.59 -17.77
CA GLU A 4 13.68 -22.38 -16.54
C GLU A 4 13.14 -20.93 -16.44
N THR A 5 13.94 -19.92 -16.85
CA THR A 5 13.50 -18.50 -16.88
C THR A 5 12.49 -18.20 -17.98
N ALA A 6 12.50 -18.95 -19.08
CA ALA A 6 11.54 -18.79 -20.18
C ALA A 6 10.16 -19.35 -19.80
N ASP A 7 10.12 -20.47 -19.08
CA ASP A 7 8.87 -21.11 -18.62
C ASP A 7 8.19 -20.29 -17.51
N GLU A 8 8.96 -19.73 -16.57
CA GLU A 8 8.45 -18.81 -15.55
C GLU A 8 7.88 -17.51 -16.14
N THR A 9 8.52 -17.00 -17.19
CA THR A 9 8.04 -15.78 -17.88
C THR A 9 6.74 -16.05 -18.64
N ALA A 10 6.63 -17.20 -19.31
CA ALA A 10 5.40 -17.61 -20.00
C ALA A 10 4.24 -17.79 -19.01
N ALA A 11 4.47 -18.48 -17.90
CA ALA A 11 3.48 -18.67 -16.84
C ALA A 11 3.03 -17.33 -16.23
N SER A 12 3.95 -16.38 -16.05
CA SER A 12 3.65 -15.04 -15.53
C SER A 12 2.82 -14.22 -16.54
N THR A 13 3.05 -14.38 -17.83
CA THR A 13 2.28 -13.73 -18.90
C THR A 13 0.85 -14.26 -18.94
N ASP A 14 0.66 -15.57 -18.78
CA ASP A 14 -0.68 -16.18 -18.72
C ASP A 14 -1.44 -15.73 -17.47
N ARG A 15 -0.76 -15.63 -16.33
CA ARG A 15 -1.33 -15.04 -15.10
C ARG A 15 -1.75 -13.59 -15.32
N LEU A 16 -0.96 -12.78 -16.04
CA LEU A 16 -1.29 -11.39 -16.33
C LEU A 16 -2.60 -11.26 -17.13
N ARG A 17 -2.86 -12.18 -18.07
CA ARG A 17 -4.11 -12.23 -18.83
C ARG A 17 -5.32 -12.61 -17.97
N ALA A 18 -5.12 -13.34 -16.89
CA ALA A 18 -6.16 -13.77 -15.96
C ALA A 18 -6.45 -12.75 -14.84
N VAL A 19 -5.66 -11.68 -14.72
CA VAL A 19 -5.82 -10.63 -13.72
C VAL A 19 -7.18 -9.96 -13.82
N ARG A 20 -7.85 -9.77 -12.69
CA ARG A 20 -9.18 -9.16 -12.60
C ARG A 20 -9.19 -7.79 -11.93
N GLY A 21 -8.08 -7.35 -11.39
CA GLY A 21 -7.91 -6.03 -10.81
C GLY A 21 -6.44 -5.71 -10.56
N VAL A 22 -6.09 -4.43 -10.53
CA VAL A 22 -4.70 -4.00 -10.36
C VAL A 22 -4.58 -3.09 -9.14
N VAL A 23 -3.56 -3.35 -8.33
CA VAL A 23 -3.15 -2.51 -7.21
C VAL A 23 -1.80 -1.89 -7.56
N PHE A 24 -1.78 -0.59 -7.74
CA PHE A 24 -0.54 0.16 -7.99
C PHE A 24 -0.01 0.76 -6.69
N ASP A 25 1.29 0.62 -6.45
CA ASP A 25 1.98 1.58 -5.61
C ASP A 25 1.97 2.97 -6.26
N MET A 26 2.26 4.00 -5.46
CA MET A 26 2.24 5.39 -5.90
C MET A 26 3.64 5.91 -6.22
N ASP A 27 4.51 5.96 -5.20
CA ASP A 27 5.80 6.67 -5.25
C ASP A 27 6.89 5.80 -5.89
N GLY A 28 7.40 6.21 -7.05
CA GLY A 28 8.36 5.41 -7.84
C GLY A 28 7.68 4.43 -8.81
N THR A 29 6.35 4.34 -8.78
CA THR A 29 5.55 3.48 -9.65
C THR A 29 4.66 4.28 -10.62
N LEU A 30 3.74 5.09 -10.11
CA LEU A 30 2.87 5.95 -10.93
C LEU A 30 3.37 7.39 -11.00
N VAL A 31 3.95 7.88 -9.92
CA VAL A 31 4.42 9.26 -9.78
C VAL A 31 5.73 9.33 -9.02
N LEU A 32 6.38 10.49 -9.13
CA LEU A 32 7.48 10.87 -8.25
C LEU A 32 7.23 12.29 -7.74
N GLY A 33 7.43 12.49 -6.44
CA GLY A 33 7.33 13.76 -5.75
C GLY A 33 8.46 13.96 -4.76
N ASP A 34 8.48 15.10 -4.05
CA ASP A 34 9.42 15.29 -2.94
C ASP A 34 9.07 14.34 -1.77
N ARG A 35 9.92 14.31 -0.74
CA ARG A 35 9.71 13.47 0.47
C ARG A 35 8.41 13.74 1.24
N ARG A 36 7.66 14.80 0.91
CA ARG A 36 6.35 15.14 1.47
C ARG A 36 5.22 14.93 0.45
N ASN A 37 5.53 14.29 -0.68
CA ASN A 37 4.61 14.12 -1.81
C ASN A 37 4.09 15.45 -2.39
N HIS A 38 4.94 16.49 -2.41
CA HIS A 38 4.66 17.71 -3.15
C HIS A 38 5.32 17.63 -4.54
N GLY A 39 4.82 18.45 -5.48
CA GLY A 39 5.38 18.50 -6.82
C GLY A 39 5.29 17.17 -7.56
N LEU A 40 4.21 16.40 -7.35
CA LEU A 40 4.01 15.11 -8.00
C LEU A 40 4.06 15.26 -9.50
N THR A 41 4.85 14.40 -10.15
CA THR A 41 4.97 14.30 -11.60
C THR A 41 4.66 12.88 -12.03
N PRO A 42 3.76 12.65 -13.01
CA PRO A 42 3.51 11.31 -13.54
C PRO A 42 4.77 10.70 -14.13
N LEU A 43 5.01 9.43 -13.84
CA LEU A 43 6.05 8.66 -14.50
C LEU A 43 5.62 8.29 -15.93
N PRO A 44 6.57 8.04 -16.86
CA PRO A 44 6.26 7.74 -18.26
C PRO A 44 5.26 6.58 -18.39
N GLY A 45 4.20 6.78 -19.14
CA GLY A 45 3.15 5.79 -19.42
C GLY A 45 2.12 5.61 -18.30
N ALA A 46 2.24 6.28 -17.16
CA ALA A 46 1.34 6.08 -16.03
C ALA A 46 -0.09 6.56 -16.31
N LEU A 47 -0.25 7.71 -16.95
CA LEU A 47 -1.57 8.25 -17.34
C LEU A 47 -2.19 7.40 -18.44
N GLU A 48 -1.42 7.02 -19.45
CA GLU A 48 -1.85 6.19 -20.56
C GLU A 48 -2.29 4.80 -20.10
N LEU A 49 -1.50 4.17 -19.20
CA LEU A 49 -1.85 2.86 -18.65
C LEU A 49 -3.15 2.91 -17.86
N THR A 50 -3.29 3.84 -16.93
CA THR A 50 -4.49 3.93 -16.08
C THR A 50 -5.74 4.26 -16.88
N ALA A 51 -5.63 5.12 -17.91
CA ALA A 51 -6.70 5.39 -18.85
C ALA A 51 -7.08 4.14 -19.67
N ALA A 52 -6.09 3.36 -20.15
CA ALA A 52 -6.33 2.11 -20.89
C ALA A 52 -7.00 1.06 -20.00
N LEU A 53 -6.62 0.93 -18.72
CA LEU A 53 -7.27 0.04 -17.76
C LEU A 53 -8.73 0.40 -17.55
N THR A 54 -9.01 1.69 -17.34
CA THR A 54 -10.37 2.20 -17.16
C THR A 54 -11.21 1.96 -18.40
N ALA A 55 -10.71 2.33 -19.58
CA ALA A 55 -11.39 2.08 -20.87
C ALA A 55 -11.61 0.58 -21.13
N GLY A 56 -10.67 -0.27 -20.72
CA GLY A 56 -10.74 -1.73 -20.82
C GLY A 56 -11.60 -2.40 -19.74
N GLY A 57 -12.20 -1.65 -18.81
CA GLY A 57 -13.01 -2.20 -17.73
C GLY A 57 -12.21 -3.06 -16.73
N LEU A 58 -10.87 -2.93 -16.64
CA LEU A 58 -10.07 -3.56 -15.61
C LEU A 58 -9.97 -2.60 -14.41
N PRO A 59 -10.63 -2.90 -13.29
CA PRO A 59 -10.64 -2.02 -12.16
C PRO A 59 -9.25 -1.94 -11.52
N TRP A 60 -8.89 -0.77 -11.03
CA TRP A 60 -7.60 -0.54 -10.39
C TRP A 60 -7.72 0.42 -9.21
N VAL A 61 -6.80 0.32 -8.29
CA VAL A 61 -6.62 1.21 -7.14
C VAL A 61 -5.16 1.58 -6.98
N THR A 62 -4.92 2.71 -6.35
CA THR A 62 -3.58 3.10 -5.86
C THR A 62 -3.49 2.83 -4.37
N PHE A 63 -2.41 2.19 -3.93
CA PHE A 63 -2.13 1.92 -2.52
C PHE A 63 -0.74 2.42 -2.14
N THR A 64 -0.67 3.59 -1.51
CA THR A 64 0.58 4.14 -0.94
C THR A 64 0.72 3.82 0.53
N ASN A 65 1.95 3.72 1.04
CA ASN A 65 2.24 3.74 2.49
C ASN A 65 2.33 5.17 3.06
N GLY A 66 2.02 6.19 2.25
CA GLY A 66 1.97 7.58 2.66
C GLY A 66 0.90 7.85 3.72
N THR A 67 1.28 8.59 4.78
CA THR A 67 0.40 8.96 5.90
C THR A 67 0.35 10.46 6.16
N THR A 68 0.94 11.26 5.27
CA THR A 68 0.99 12.74 5.42
C THR A 68 -0.31 13.41 4.99
N ARG A 69 -1.12 12.75 4.18
CA ARG A 69 -2.39 13.26 3.65
C ARG A 69 -3.49 12.22 3.81
N THR A 70 -4.74 12.68 3.86
CA THR A 70 -5.89 11.78 3.78
C THR A 70 -5.99 11.12 2.40
N PRO A 71 -6.70 9.97 2.26
CA PRO A 71 -6.90 9.33 0.97
C PRO A 71 -7.46 10.29 -0.09
N GLU A 72 -8.47 11.10 0.27
CA GLU A 72 -9.10 12.08 -0.64
C GLU A 72 -8.12 13.18 -1.07
N ALA A 73 -7.23 13.61 -0.17
CA ALA A 73 -6.22 14.61 -0.49
C ALA A 73 -5.15 14.06 -1.44
N TYR A 74 -4.77 12.77 -1.30
CA TYR A 74 -3.92 12.09 -2.27
C TYR A 74 -4.62 11.93 -3.61
N ALA A 75 -5.86 11.41 -3.64
CA ALA A 75 -6.64 11.29 -4.87
C ALA A 75 -6.79 12.63 -5.59
N GLY A 76 -7.12 13.69 -4.85
CA GLY A 76 -7.19 15.05 -5.40
C GLY A 76 -5.85 15.57 -5.95
N ALA A 77 -4.71 15.18 -5.35
CA ALA A 77 -3.39 15.51 -5.87
C ALA A 77 -3.10 14.79 -7.19
N LEU A 78 -3.43 13.50 -7.29
CA LEU A 78 -3.27 12.71 -8.51
C LEU A 78 -4.21 13.21 -9.63
N ARG A 79 -5.46 13.56 -9.32
CA ARG A 79 -6.39 14.15 -10.32
C ARG A 79 -5.85 15.46 -10.91
N ARG A 80 -5.22 16.32 -10.09
CA ARG A 80 -4.64 17.58 -10.59
C ARG A 80 -3.53 17.40 -11.61
N ILE A 81 -2.87 16.24 -11.63
CA ILE A 81 -1.81 15.91 -12.59
C ILE A 81 -2.28 14.95 -13.69
N GLY A 82 -3.60 14.71 -13.81
CA GLY A 82 -4.21 14.04 -14.95
C GLY A 82 -4.72 12.61 -14.73
N PHE A 83 -4.59 12.03 -13.55
CA PHE A 83 -5.18 10.71 -13.28
C PHE A 83 -6.70 10.79 -13.12
N ASP A 84 -7.43 9.86 -13.72
CA ASP A 84 -8.86 9.67 -13.46
C ASP A 84 -9.03 8.68 -12.29
N LEU A 85 -8.90 9.19 -11.07
CA LEU A 85 -8.91 8.40 -9.85
C LEU A 85 -9.99 8.91 -8.88
N PRO A 86 -11.06 8.15 -8.62
CA PRO A 86 -12.03 8.48 -7.59
C PRO A 86 -11.44 8.32 -6.18
N ASP A 87 -12.00 9.01 -5.19
CA ASP A 87 -11.48 8.99 -3.82
C ASP A 87 -11.42 7.57 -3.24
N GLU A 88 -12.41 6.74 -3.58
CA GLU A 88 -12.51 5.35 -3.12
C GLU A 88 -11.41 4.44 -3.68
N ALA A 89 -10.81 4.81 -4.80
CA ALA A 89 -9.71 4.06 -5.41
C ALA A 89 -8.33 4.44 -4.87
N MET A 90 -8.26 5.43 -3.97
CA MET A 90 -7.03 5.79 -3.26
C MET A 90 -6.99 5.12 -1.89
N LEU A 91 -6.05 4.22 -1.70
CA LEU A 91 -5.84 3.50 -0.45
C LEU A 91 -4.57 3.99 0.26
N THR A 92 -4.65 4.08 1.58
CA THR A 92 -3.55 4.43 2.47
C THR A 92 -3.55 3.49 3.69
N PRO A 93 -2.53 3.52 4.53
CA PRO A 93 -2.56 2.80 5.80
C PRO A 93 -3.74 3.19 6.70
N ALA A 94 -4.21 4.45 6.60
CA ALA A 94 -5.40 4.89 7.34
C ALA A 94 -6.66 4.14 6.90
N THR A 95 -6.85 3.92 5.59
CA THR A 95 -7.97 3.15 5.04
C THR A 95 -7.97 1.71 5.58
N SER A 96 -6.80 1.07 5.55
CA SER A 96 -6.62 -0.30 6.05
C SER A 96 -6.78 -0.38 7.57
N ALA A 97 -6.29 0.64 8.31
CA ALA A 97 -6.43 0.72 9.76
C ALA A 97 -7.89 0.86 10.17
N VAL A 98 -8.65 1.74 9.52
CA VAL A 98 -10.11 1.90 9.78
C VAL A 98 -10.82 0.56 9.64
N ASP A 99 -10.65 -0.11 8.49
CA ASP A 99 -11.28 -1.39 8.23
C ASP A 99 -10.91 -2.45 9.28
N HIS A 100 -9.62 -2.50 9.64
CA HIS A 100 -9.12 -3.47 10.61
C HIS A 100 -9.61 -3.17 12.02
N PHE A 101 -9.50 -1.92 12.48
CA PHE A 101 -9.85 -1.52 13.84
C PHE A 101 -11.33 -1.71 14.12
N LEU A 102 -12.20 -1.35 13.16
CA LEU A 102 -13.63 -1.62 13.28
C LEU A 102 -13.93 -3.12 13.36
N ALA A 103 -13.21 -3.94 12.58
CA ALA A 103 -13.42 -5.40 12.57
C ALA A 103 -12.97 -6.07 13.87
N VAL A 104 -11.91 -5.57 14.54
CA VAL A 104 -11.43 -6.13 15.82
C VAL A 104 -11.99 -5.41 17.04
N GLY A 105 -12.80 -4.36 16.84
CA GLY A 105 -13.52 -3.65 17.90
C GLY A 105 -12.72 -2.58 18.62
N HIS A 106 -11.60 -2.08 18.05
CA HIS A 106 -10.87 -0.93 18.60
C HIS A 106 -11.69 0.34 18.46
N ARG A 107 -11.87 1.09 19.54
CA ARG A 107 -12.66 2.30 19.61
C ARG A 107 -11.84 3.54 19.90
N SER A 108 -10.65 3.38 20.46
CA SER A 108 -9.73 4.45 20.83
C SER A 108 -8.31 4.13 20.35
N VAL A 109 -7.64 5.11 19.73
CA VAL A 109 -6.33 4.93 19.13
C VAL A 109 -5.42 6.12 19.43
N LEU A 110 -4.29 5.86 20.08
CA LEU A 110 -3.20 6.82 20.16
C LEU A 110 -2.47 6.86 18.83
N VAL A 111 -2.46 8.03 18.17
CA VAL A 111 -1.86 8.19 16.85
C VAL A 111 -0.58 9.00 16.93
N LEU A 112 0.54 8.35 16.61
CA LEU A 112 1.81 9.02 16.32
C LEU A 112 1.89 9.30 14.81
N GLY A 113 1.33 10.44 14.41
CA GLY A 113 1.17 10.83 13.00
C GLY A 113 0.26 12.04 12.85
N GLY A 114 0.23 12.56 11.61
CA GLY A 114 -0.58 13.73 11.25
C GLY A 114 -2.03 13.39 10.85
N ASP A 115 -2.70 14.38 10.26
CA ASP A 115 -4.11 14.32 9.85
C ASP A 115 -4.39 13.24 8.79
N GLY A 116 -3.38 12.82 8.02
CA GLY A 116 -3.52 11.71 7.08
C GLY A 116 -3.92 10.39 7.72
N LEU A 117 -3.58 10.18 9.00
CA LEU A 117 -4.05 9.05 9.81
C LEU A 117 -5.25 9.43 10.69
N ARG A 118 -5.18 10.58 11.36
CA ARG A 118 -6.15 10.99 12.38
C ARG A 118 -7.54 11.21 11.81
N GLU A 119 -7.64 11.88 10.67
CA GLU A 119 -8.91 12.30 10.10
C GLU A 119 -9.77 11.13 9.58
N PRO A 120 -9.22 10.14 8.84
CA PRO A 120 -9.99 8.95 8.46
C PRO A 120 -10.50 8.14 9.67
N LEU A 121 -9.69 8.03 10.72
CA LEU A 121 -10.09 7.34 11.95
C LEU A 121 -11.24 8.08 12.67
N ARG A 122 -11.15 9.42 12.81
CA ARG A 122 -12.23 10.24 13.40
C ARG A 122 -13.53 10.11 12.62
N ARG A 123 -13.47 10.18 11.28
CA ARG A 123 -14.67 10.02 10.42
C ARG A 123 -15.31 8.65 10.56
N ALA A 124 -14.52 7.63 10.87
CA ALA A 124 -15.00 6.28 11.15
C ALA A 124 -15.55 6.10 12.58
N GLY A 125 -15.58 7.16 13.40
CA GLY A 125 -16.05 7.12 14.77
C GLY A 125 -15.06 6.53 15.77
N ILE A 126 -13.76 6.44 15.41
CA ILE A 126 -12.69 5.99 16.30
C ILE A 126 -12.13 7.21 17.03
N GLU A 127 -12.09 7.14 18.36
CA GLU A 127 -11.54 8.18 19.22
C GLU A 127 -10.01 8.30 19.01
N ILE A 128 -9.53 9.53 18.84
CA ILE A 128 -8.09 9.81 18.77
C ILE A 128 -7.60 10.26 20.15
N VAL A 129 -6.74 9.44 20.71
CA VAL A 129 -6.07 9.71 21.97
C VAL A 129 -4.78 10.47 21.71
N GLU A 130 -4.57 11.56 22.45
CA GLU A 130 -3.35 12.37 22.31
C GLU A 130 -2.19 11.71 23.08
N PRO A 131 -0.94 11.79 22.55
CA PRO A 131 0.23 11.18 23.19
C PRO A 131 0.74 12.05 24.35
N ARG A 132 0.04 12.04 25.47
CA ARG A 132 0.37 12.85 26.65
C ARG A 132 0.21 12.05 27.94
N GLY A 133 1.23 12.07 28.78
CA GLY A 133 1.20 11.46 30.09
C GLY A 133 1.08 9.93 30.02
N ARG A 134 0.05 9.37 30.66
CA ARG A 134 -0.23 7.93 30.68
C ARG A 134 -1.59 7.65 30.04
N PRO A 135 -1.69 7.75 28.71
CA PRO A 135 -2.96 7.59 28.01
C PRO A 135 -3.40 6.11 28.01
N GLU A 136 -4.72 5.92 28.07
CA GLU A 136 -5.36 4.63 27.82
C GLU A 136 -5.92 4.63 26.39
N ALA A 137 -5.65 3.56 25.64
CA ALA A 137 -6.15 3.37 24.28
C ALA A 137 -6.21 1.88 23.94
N ASP A 138 -7.07 1.49 23.00
CA ASP A 138 -7.12 0.11 22.48
C ASP A 138 -5.92 -0.19 21.57
N ALA A 139 -5.42 0.83 20.88
CA ALA A 139 -4.30 0.69 19.97
C ALA A 139 -3.37 1.91 19.96
N VAL A 140 -2.12 1.69 19.56
CA VAL A 140 -1.14 2.72 19.17
C VAL A 140 -0.88 2.55 17.69
N LEU A 141 -1.12 3.57 16.88
CA LEU A 141 -0.85 3.57 15.44
C LEU A 141 0.26 4.57 15.10
N VAL A 142 1.34 4.04 14.52
CA VAL A 142 2.53 4.83 14.16
C VAL A 142 2.58 5.03 12.64
N GLY A 143 2.61 6.31 12.22
CA GLY A 143 2.78 6.74 10.85
C GLY A 143 4.16 7.32 10.55
N TRP A 144 4.30 7.95 9.37
CA TRP A 144 5.44 8.78 9.08
C TRP A 144 5.31 10.09 9.88
N TYR A 145 6.11 10.23 10.94
CA TYR A 145 5.97 11.29 11.95
C TYR A 145 7.34 11.88 12.27
N ARG A 146 7.62 13.03 11.70
CA ARG A 146 8.92 13.71 11.87
C ARG A 146 8.96 14.63 13.08
N GLU A 147 7.82 15.01 13.58
CA GLU A 147 7.60 15.83 14.78
C GLU A 147 7.68 15.01 16.08
N PHE A 148 8.03 13.72 15.96
CA PHE A 148 8.16 12.76 17.06
C PHE A 148 9.12 13.25 18.16
N THR A 149 8.69 13.14 19.40
CA THR A 149 9.41 13.54 20.59
C THR A 149 9.61 12.36 21.55
N MET A 150 10.45 12.55 22.59
CA MET A 150 10.61 11.55 23.65
C MET A 150 9.33 11.43 24.51
N ASP A 151 8.55 12.49 24.66
CA ASP A 151 7.27 12.46 25.36
C ASP A 151 6.25 11.60 24.61
N ASP A 152 6.26 11.64 23.26
CA ASP A 152 5.44 10.76 22.42
C ASP A 152 5.83 9.28 22.62
N LEU A 153 7.15 8.98 22.71
CA LEU A 153 7.64 7.63 22.99
C LEU A 153 7.16 7.14 24.35
N GLU A 154 7.30 7.95 25.37
CA GLU A 154 6.90 7.60 26.73
C GLU A 154 5.38 7.34 26.79
N ALA A 155 4.56 8.23 26.23
CA ALA A 155 3.11 8.07 26.19
C ALA A 155 2.69 6.80 25.43
N ALA A 156 3.31 6.51 24.27
CA ALA A 156 3.03 5.30 23.52
C ALA A 156 3.42 4.02 24.28
N CYS A 157 4.59 4.02 24.94
CA CYS A 157 5.00 2.90 25.79
C CYS A 157 4.03 2.68 26.95
N HIS A 158 3.55 3.75 27.60
CA HIS A 158 2.55 3.63 28.67
C HIS A 158 1.23 3.04 28.16
N ALA A 159 0.74 3.47 26.99
CA ALA A 159 -0.45 2.88 26.37
C ALA A 159 -0.26 1.38 26.09
N VAL A 160 0.90 0.98 25.52
CA VAL A 160 1.22 -0.42 25.23
C VAL A 160 1.34 -1.24 26.55
N PHE A 161 1.97 -0.73 27.59
CA PHE A 161 2.00 -1.38 28.91
C PHE A 161 0.58 -1.50 29.52
N GLY A 162 -0.32 -0.56 29.19
CA GLY A 162 -1.74 -0.62 29.55
C GLY A 162 -2.57 -1.62 28.75
N GLY A 163 -1.97 -2.29 27.74
CA GLY A 163 -2.63 -3.31 26.94
C GLY A 163 -2.97 -2.86 25.51
N ALA A 164 -2.64 -1.64 25.10
CA ALA A 164 -2.86 -1.19 23.73
C ALA A 164 -2.05 -2.03 22.73
N VAL A 165 -2.68 -2.42 21.61
CA VAL A 165 -2.00 -3.13 20.54
C VAL A 165 -1.17 -2.14 19.70
N LEU A 166 0.11 -2.47 19.47
CA LEU A 166 1.00 -1.63 18.65
C LEU A 166 0.82 -1.93 17.16
N TYR A 167 0.59 -0.88 16.37
CA TYR A 167 0.47 -0.94 14.91
C TYR A 167 1.44 0.00 14.21
N SER A 168 2.03 -0.50 13.11
CA SER A 168 2.81 0.29 12.16
C SER A 168 2.04 0.51 10.87
N SER A 169 2.07 1.73 10.35
CA SER A 169 1.50 2.05 9.04
C SER A 169 2.33 1.50 7.88
N SER A 170 3.62 1.21 8.10
CA SER A 170 4.55 0.77 7.06
C SER A 170 5.78 0.10 7.65
N GLN A 171 6.34 -0.85 6.90
CA GLN A 171 7.66 -1.42 7.18
C GLN A 171 8.76 -0.85 6.27
N SER A 172 8.47 0.17 5.49
CA SER A 172 9.46 0.83 4.65
C SER A 172 10.61 1.39 5.49
N VAL A 173 11.85 1.04 5.12
CA VAL A 173 13.05 1.70 5.65
C VAL A 173 13.28 3.02 4.91
N PHE A 174 13.07 2.99 3.59
CA PHE A 174 13.14 4.12 2.70
C PHE A 174 11.99 4.06 1.69
N PHE A 175 11.66 5.19 1.09
CA PHE A 175 10.75 5.28 -0.06
C PHE A 175 11.36 6.17 -1.15
N ALA A 176 10.93 6.01 -2.40
CA ALA A 176 11.38 6.80 -3.53
C ALA A 176 10.90 8.25 -3.42
N SER A 177 11.77 9.20 -3.70
CA SER A 177 11.43 10.62 -3.83
C SER A 177 12.28 11.27 -4.93
N ALA A 178 11.85 12.45 -5.41
CA ALA A 178 12.57 13.19 -6.43
C ALA A 178 14.02 13.56 -6.03
N ASP A 179 14.26 13.68 -4.72
CA ASP A 179 15.59 14.00 -4.16
C ASP A 179 16.40 12.73 -3.82
N GLY A 180 15.94 11.54 -4.24
CA GLY A 180 16.51 10.25 -3.89
C GLY A 180 15.69 9.52 -2.82
N ARG A 181 16.34 8.70 -1.98
CA ARG A 181 15.65 7.93 -0.95
C ARG A 181 15.33 8.78 0.27
N ALA A 182 14.08 8.75 0.72
CA ALA A 182 13.63 9.37 1.96
C ALA A 182 13.41 8.31 3.06
N LEU A 183 13.72 8.65 4.32
CA LEU A 183 13.62 7.74 5.45
C LEU A 183 12.15 7.48 5.83
N GLY A 184 11.78 6.20 5.95
CA GLY A 184 10.53 5.75 6.56
C GLY A 184 10.63 5.78 8.09
N THR A 185 9.86 6.65 8.77
CA THR A 185 9.99 6.82 10.22
C THR A 185 9.14 5.86 11.04
N SER A 186 8.03 5.35 10.50
CA SER A 186 7.10 4.48 11.24
C SER A 186 7.76 3.21 11.78
N ARG A 187 8.55 2.51 10.95
CA ARG A 187 9.31 1.33 11.37
C ARG A 187 10.32 1.66 12.49
N ALA A 188 11.05 2.78 12.36
CA ALA A 188 12.04 3.19 13.34
C ALA A 188 11.40 3.54 14.69
N ILE A 189 10.28 4.28 14.68
CA ILE A 189 9.52 4.62 15.90
C ILE A 189 8.95 3.35 16.55
N CYS A 190 8.34 2.46 15.77
CA CYS A 190 7.86 1.17 16.29
C CYS A 190 9.00 0.36 16.91
N ALA A 191 10.19 0.33 16.30
CA ALA A 191 11.34 -0.37 16.87
C ALA A 191 11.76 0.18 18.24
N MET A 192 11.70 1.50 18.46
CA MET A 192 11.94 2.10 19.78
C MET A 192 10.88 1.64 20.79
N ILE A 193 9.59 1.71 20.45
CA ILE A 193 8.49 1.26 21.33
C ILE A 193 8.64 -0.23 21.63
N SER A 194 8.87 -1.06 20.61
CA SER A 194 9.05 -2.52 20.76
C SER A 194 10.25 -2.87 21.65
N SER A 195 11.36 -2.12 21.51
CA SER A 195 12.56 -2.32 22.34
C SER A 195 12.30 -2.05 23.83
N VAL A 196 11.44 -1.09 24.14
CA VAL A 196 11.09 -0.74 25.53
C VAL A 196 10.03 -1.68 26.10
N THR A 197 9.01 -2.01 25.30
CA THR A 197 7.82 -2.74 25.77
C THR A 197 7.89 -4.24 25.61
N GLY A 198 8.79 -4.75 24.76
CA GLY A 198 8.87 -6.17 24.37
C GLY A 198 7.74 -6.62 23.42
N VAL A 199 6.88 -5.71 22.97
CA VAL A 199 5.74 -6.01 22.10
C VAL A 199 6.16 -5.86 20.63
N THR A 200 5.76 -6.80 19.78
CA THR A 200 5.96 -6.70 18.31
C THR A 200 4.76 -6.02 17.68
N GLU A 201 5.03 -5.07 16.80
CA GLU A 201 3.99 -4.34 16.07
C GLU A 201 3.28 -5.21 15.03
N GLN A 202 1.98 -4.95 14.84
CA GLN A 202 1.22 -5.41 13.69
C GLN A 202 1.26 -4.35 12.57
N ILE A 203 1.16 -4.79 11.31
CA ILE A 203 1.30 -3.89 10.17
C ILE A 203 -0.05 -3.74 9.48
N VAL A 204 -0.51 -2.49 9.27
CA VAL A 204 -1.77 -2.21 8.57
C VAL A 204 -1.58 -1.78 7.12
N GLY A 205 -0.44 -1.17 6.77
CA GLY A 205 -0.07 -0.85 5.39
C GLY A 205 0.67 -2.00 4.69
N LYS A 206 1.35 -1.73 3.59
CA LYS A 206 2.23 -2.70 2.91
C LYS A 206 3.42 -3.04 3.81
N PRO A 207 3.84 -4.31 3.88
CA PRO A 207 3.46 -5.48 3.09
C PRO A 207 2.34 -6.34 3.72
N SER A 208 1.45 -5.76 4.52
CA SER A 208 0.40 -6.52 5.22
C SER A 208 -0.72 -6.97 4.26
N LEU A 209 -1.21 -8.19 4.49
CA LEU A 209 -2.42 -8.69 3.81
C LEU A 209 -3.67 -7.90 4.18
N THR A 210 -3.69 -7.17 5.30
CA THR A 210 -4.79 -6.29 5.69
C THR A 210 -5.05 -5.24 4.60
N GLY A 211 -3.99 -4.56 4.13
CA GLY A 211 -4.10 -3.58 3.04
C GLY A 211 -4.55 -4.21 1.72
N LEU A 212 -3.97 -5.37 1.35
CA LEU A 212 -4.35 -6.03 0.10
C LEU A 212 -5.80 -6.55 0.12
N ARG A 213 -6.27 -7.06 1.25
CA ARG A 213 -7.68 -7.46 1.43
C ARG A 213 -8.63 -6.25 1.34
N CYS A 214 -8.20 -5.09 1.85
CA CYS A 214 -8.96 -3.84 1.66
C CYS A 214 -9.05 -3.50 0.17
N ALA A 215 -7.95 -3.55 -0.58
CA ALA A 215 -7.93 -3.33 -2.03
C ALA A 215 -8.83 -4.34 -2.78
N ALA A 216 -8.71 -5.62 -2.47
CA ALA A 216 -9.50 -6.69 -3.06
C ALA A 216 -11.03 -6.49 -2.87
N ARG A 217 -11.44 -6.10 -1.66
CA ARG A 217 -12.86 -5.75 -1.38
C ARG A 217 -13.33 -4.55 -2.21
N ARG A 218 -12.50 -3.49 -2.32
CA ARG A 218 -12.83 -2.31 -3.13
C ARG A 218 -13.00 -2.64 -4.61
N LEU A 219 -12.18 -3.55 -5.12
CA LEU A 219 -12.22 -3.98 -6.51
C LEU A 219 -13.25 -5.10 -6.77
N GLY A 220 -13.84 -5.68 -5.72
CA GLY A 220 -14.80 -6.79 -5.85
C GLY A 220 -14.18 -8.09 -6.37
N VAL A 221 -12.89 -8.34 -6.10
CA VAL A 221 -12.15 -9.51 -6.59
C VAL A 221 -11.43 -10.23 -5.45
N ALA A 222 -11.05 -11.49 -5.67
CA ALA A 222 -10.24 -12.21 -4.69
C ALA A 222 -8.77 -11.71 -4.72
N PRO A 223 -8.05 -11.69 -3.58
CA PRO A 223 -6.66 -11.25 -3.55
C PRO A 223 -5.75 -11.94 -4.58
N ARG A 224 -5.93 -13.25 -4.80
CA ARG A 224 -5.15 -14.03 -5.79
C ARG A 224 -5.38 -13.62 -7.24
N ASP A 225 -6.49 -12.96 -7.53
CA ASP A 225 -6.87 -12.49 -8.88
C ASP A 225 -6.34 -11.07 -9.17
N LEU A 226 -5.55 -10.51 -8.25
CA LEU A 226 -4.94 -9.19 -8.38
C LEU A 226 -3.55 -9.27 -9.02
N ALA A 227 -3.20 -8.22 -9.76
CA ALA A 227 -1.81 -7.83 -9.96
C ALA A 227 -1.46 -6.73 -8.96
N VAL A 228 -0.29 -6.85 -8.35
CA VAL A 228 0.31 -5.82 -7.48
C VAL A 228 1.54 -5.30 -8.20
N VAL A 229 1.54 -4.02 -8.53
CA VAL A 229 2.61 -3.34 -9.27
C VAL A 229 3.30 -2.35 -8.33
N GLY A 230 4.61 -2.44 -8.20
CA GLY A 230 5.36 -1.56 -7.30
C GLY A 230 6.86 -1.61 -7.52
N ASP A 231 7.56 -0.72 -6.84
CA ASP A 231 9.01 -0.54 -6.94
C ASP A 231 9.80 -1.08 -5.73
N ASP A 232 9.11 -1.58 -4.70
CA ASP A 232 9.75 -2.11 -3.49
C ASP A 232 9.47 -3.60 -3.30
N PRO A 233 10.47 -4.49 -3.54
CA PRO A 233 10.30 -5.94 -3.35
C PRO A 233 9.92 -6.34 -1.93
N GLU A 234 10.38 -5.62 -0.91
CA GLU A 234 10.07 -5.91 0.51
C GLU A 234 8.61 -5.60 0.86
N LEU A 235 7.94 -4.75 0.08
CA LEU A 235 6.57 -4.32 0.30
C LEU A 235 5.60 -4.99 -0.67
N GLU A 236 5.63 -4.59 -1.94
CA GLU A 236 4.64 -5.00 -2.93
C GLU A 236 4.79 -6.47 -3.31
N MET A 237 6.03 -6.90 -3.58
CA MET A 237 6.25 -8.29 -3.98
C MET A 237 6.01 -9.25 -2.83
N ALA A 238 6.45 -8.90 -1.61
CA ALA A 238 6.16 -9.68 -0.42
C ALA A 238 4.64 -9.77 -0.16
N MET A 239 3.91 -8.67 -0.32
CA MET A 239 2.45 -8.65 -0.18
C MET A 239 1.76 -9.53 -1.25
N ALA A 240 2.18 -9.42 -2.51
CA ALA A 240 1.66 -10.20 -3.62
C ALA A 240 1.89 -11.70 -3.40
N ARG A 241 3.13 -12.10 -3.07
CA ARG A 241 3.49 -13.51 -2.83
C ARG A 241 2.68 -14.12 -1.70
N ARG A 242 2.51 -13.43 -0.58
CA ARG A 242 1.72 -13.91 0.56
C ARG A 242 0.24 -14.11 0.25
N ALA A 243 -0.28 -13.45 -0.78
CA ALA A 243 -1.67 -13.53 -1.21
C ALA A 243 -1.89 -14.41 -2.44
N ASP A 244 -0.83 -15.02 -2.97
CA ASP A 244 -0.82 -15.70 -4.27
C ASP A 244 -1.28 -14.79 -5.43
N ALA A 245 -1.09 -13.47 -5.29
CA ALA A 245 -1.33 -12.47 -6.32
C ALA A 245 -0.14 -12.38 -7.29
N LEU A 246 -0.35 -11.80 -8.46
CA LEU A 246 0.74 -11.54 -9.42
C LEU A 246 1.54 -10.31 -8.97
N GLY A 247 2.81 -10.48 -8.59
CA GLY A 247 3.71 -9.38 -8.25
C GLY A 247 4.53 -8.93 -9.46
N ILE A 248 4.44 -7.64 -9.81
CA ILE A 248 5.14 -7.01 -10.92
C ILE A 248 6.02 -5.89 -10.37
N ALA A 249 7.33 -6.03 -10.51
CA ALA A 249 8.27 -4.99 -10.11
C ALA A 249 8.53 -4.02 -11.26
N VAL A 250 8.56 -2.72 -10.94
CA VAL A 250 9.05 -1.66 -11.83
C VAL A 250 10.41 -1.17 -11.37
N THR A 251 11.25 -0.68 -12.31
CA THR A 251 12.60 -0.20 -11.99
C THR A 251 12.70 1.32 -11.94
N THR A 252 11.55 1.99 -11.93
CA THR A 252 11.45 3.46 -11.90
C THR A 252 11.67 4.07 -10.52
N GLY A 253 11.72 3.24 -9.46
CA GLY A 253 11.91 3.67 -8.07
C GLY A 253 13.15 3.05 -7.41
N ILE A 254 12.96 2.31 -6.31
CA ILE A 254 14.05 1.77 -5.50
C ILE A 254 14.51 0.36 -5.93
N HIS A 255 13.72 -0.36 -6.70
CA HIS A 255 14.06 -1.70 -7.17
C HIS A 255 15.29 -1.69 -8.10
N GLN A 256 16.20 -2.63 -7.86
CA GLN A 256 17.39 -2.88 -8.67
C GLN A 256 17.33 -4.29 -9.24
N PRO A 257 17.09 -4.46 -10.55
CA PRO A 257 16.89 -5.79 -11.18
C PRO A 257 18.06 -6.74 -11.01
N ASP A 258 19.28 -6.24 -10.97
CA ASP A 258 20.50 -7.01 -10.77
C ASP A 258 20.58 -7.66 -9.37
N ARG A 259 19.80 -7.16 -8.41
CA ARG A 259 19.66 -7.71 -7.06
C ARG A 259 18.50 -8.69 -6.91
N SER A 260 17.61 -8.81 -7.89
CA SER A 260 16.44 -9.70 -7.81
C SER A 260 16.79 -11.17 -7.50
N PRO A 261 17.87 -11.76 -8.04
CA PRO A 261 18.24 -13.14 -7.71
C PRO A 261 18.65 -13.36 -6.25
N ALA A 262 19.13 -12.31 -5.58
CA ALA A 262 19.55 -12.33 -4.17
C ALA A 262 18.39 -12.08 -3.19
N LEU A 263 17.20 -11.71 -3.69
CA LEU A 263 16.03 -11.49 -2.83
C LEU A 263 15.52 -12.81 -2.25
N PRO A 264 14.98 -12.79 -1.03
CA PRO A 264 14.23 -13.90 -0.47
C PRO A 264 13.11 -14.36 -1.43
N PRO A 265 12.75 -15.65 -1.47
CA PRO A 265 11.74 -16.16 -2.42
C PRO A 265 10.40 -15.43 -2.34
N ASP A 266 9.98 -14.99 -1.14
CA ASP A 266 8.74 -14.27 -0.90
C ASP A 266 8.78 -12.78 -1.31
N GLN A 267 9.95 -12.28 -1.72
CA GLN A 267 10.15 -10.91 -2.21
C GLN A 267 10.49 -10.86 -3.70
N ARG A 268 10.66 -12.02 -4.35
CA ARG A 268 10.98 -12.07 -5.78
C ARG A 268 9.76 -11.71 -6.62
N PRO A 269 9.89 -10.76 -7.58
CA PRO A 269 8.80 -10.46 -8.52
C PRO A 269 8.49 -11.69 -9.39
N HIS A 270 7.26 -11.79 -9.86
CA HIS A 270 6.88 -12.72 -10.92
C HIS A 270 7.28 -12.18 -12.30
N LEU A 271 7.24 -10.84 -12.43
CA LEU A 271 7.64 -10.11 -13.64
C LEU A 271 8.36 -8.83 -13.20
N THR A 272 9.42 -8.47 -13.94
CA THR A 272 10.08 -7.16 -13.80
C THR A 272 10.01 -6.43 -15.13
N VAL A 273 9.61 -5.14 -15.07
CA VAL A 273 9.53 -4.25 -16.24
C VAL A 273 10.23 -2.94 -15.97
N ASP A 274 10.67 -2.24 -17.00
CA ASP A 274 11.39 -0.97 -16.85
C ASP A 274 10.54 0.13 -16.24
N GLY A 275 9.22 0.08 -16.47
CA GLY A 275 8.24 1.01 -15.91
C GLY A 275 6.82 0.60 -16.31
N VAL A 276 5.83 1.32 -15.80
CA VAL A 276 4.42 1.01 -16.03
C VAL A 276 4.01 1.13 -17.51
N ALA A 277 4.75 1.92 -18.32
CA ALA A 277 4.53 2.00 -19.77
C ALA A 277 4.59 0.63 -20.45
N SER A 278 5.49 -0.24 -20.02
CA SER A 278 5.66 -1.59 -20.56
C SER A 278 4.45 -2.50 -20.31
N LEU A 279 3.57 -2.15 -19.38
CA LEU A 279 2.37 -2.93 -19.07
C LEU A 279 1.23 -2.67 -20.05
N ILE A 280 1.25 -1.56 -20.81
CA ILE A 280 0.21 -1.23 -21.80
C ILE A 280 0.10 -2.32 -22.84
N ASP A 281 1.23 -2.80 -23.37
CA ASP A 281 1.28 -3.84 -24.39
C ASP A 281 1.08 -5.25 -23.84
N LEU A 282 1.29 -5.45 -22.53
CA LEU A 282 1.17 -6.75 -21.87
C LEU A 282 -0.25 -7.05 -21.37
N LEU A 283 -1.07 -6.01 -21.17
CA LEU A 283 -2.45 -6.19 -20.73
C LEU A 283 -3.34 -6.64 -21.89
N PRO A 284 -4.29 -7.55 -21.67
CA PRO A 284 -5.18 -8.00 -22.73
C PRO A 284 -6.04 -6.84 -23.23
N PRO A 285 -6.34 -6.80 -24.56
CA PRO A 285 -7.24 -5.80 -25.09
C PRO A 285 -8.65 -5.93 -24.49
N PRO A 286 -9.43 -4.83 -24.41
CA PRO A 286 -10.72 -4.78 -23.73
C PRO A 286 -11.75 -5.87 -24.15
N ALA A 287 -11.69 -6.34 -25.40
CA ALA A 287 -12.66 -7.26 -26.00
C ALA A 287 -12.52 -8.74 -25.58
N SER A 288 -11.49 -9.12 -24.82
CA SER A 288 -11.18 -10.53 -24.49
C SER A 288 -11.44 -10.93 -23.04
N ARG A 289 -12.04 -10.04 -22.22
CA ARG A 289 -12.27 -10.33 -20.80
C ARG A 289 -13.59 -11.06 -20.56
N PRO A 290 -13.61 -12.12 -19.73
CA PRO A 290 -14.86 -12.76 -19.34
C PRO A 290 -15.73 -11.77 -18.54
N GLU A 291 -17.03 -11.74 -18.82
CA GLU A 291 -18.00 -10.99 -18.00
C GLU A 291 -17.85 -11.39 -16.50
N PRO A 292 -17.92 -10.43 -15.58
CA PRO A 292 -17.95 -10.76 -14.15
C PRO A 292 -19.17 -11.66 -13.88
N PRO A 293 -19.07 -12.64 -12.99
CA PRO A 293 -20.19 -13.49 -12.64
C PRO A 293 -21.34 -12.60 -12.16
N ARG A 294 -22.51 -12.72 -12.79
CA ARG A 294 -23.72 -12.02 -12.37
C ARG A 294 -23.98 -12.38 -10.90
N THR A 295 -23.94 -11.40 -10.02
CA THR A 295 -24.36 -11.58 -8.64
C THR A 295 -25.82 -12.04 -8.66
N ALA A 296 -26.06 -13.25 -8.14
CA ALA A 296 -27.42 -13.73 -7.94
C ALA A 296 -28.15 -12.74 -6.99
N PRO A 297 -29.41 -12.38 -7.29
CA PRO A 297 -30.18 -11.55 -6.38
C PRO A 297 -30.30 -12.25 -5.03
N MET A 298 -30.03 -11.51 -3.95
CA MET A 298 -30.27 -11.99 -2.59
C MET A 298 -31.75 -12.38 -2.46
N PRO A 299 -32.06 -13.56 -1.91
CA PRO A 299 -33.44 -13.91 -1.60
C PRO A 299 -34.02 -12.92 -0.57
N THR A 300 -35.18 -12.40 -0.87
CA THR A 300 -36.00 -11.51 -0.03
C THR A 300 -36.46 -12.18 1.27
#